data_e9075764f4f528b25db62452529773c6
#
_entry.id   e9075764f4f528b25db62452529773c6
#
_cell.length_a   1.000
_cell.length_b   1.000
_cell.length_c   1.000
_cell.angle_alpha   90.00
_cell.angle_beta   90.00
_cell.angle_gamma   90.00
#
_symmetry.space_group_name_H-M   'P 1'
#
loop_
_entity.id
_entity.type
_entity.pdbx_description
1 polymer ?
#
loop_
_entity_poly.entity_id
_entity_poly.type
_entity_poly.pdbx_seq_one_letter_code
_entity_poly.pdbx_strand_id
1 'polypeptide(L)'
;MFDSLAGELSPHDFAEFALPPLQHIVTSVRARLWENHLPAVPLILFAKGANAPVSLSAAGATGYDVLGLDWCVVPEDVRAAAPNRALQGNLDPNRLYGGREAIENGVRQMCATFRAGNAPPKGWIANLGHGITPGVDPDDLRWFFQCVHKYSARGVVP
;
A
#
# COMPACT_ATOMS: atom_id res chain seq x y z
N MET A 1 7.69 3.73 -6.75
CA MET A 1 8.96 3.95 -5.99
C MET A 1 8.99 2.97 -4.84
N PHE A 2 10.06 2.20 -4.71
CA PHE A 2 10.28 1.29 -3.59
C PHE A 2 11.45 1.79 -2.76
N ASP A 3 11.22 1.95 -1.46
CA ASP A 3 12.25 2.13 -0.45
C ASP A 3 12.19 0.93 0.50
N SER A 4 12.96 -0.11 0.19
CA SER A 4 12.90 -1.39 0.89
C SER A 4 13.57 -1.38 2.26
N LEU A 5 14.33 -0.32 2.58
CA LEU A 5 15.09 -0.17 3.82
C LEU A 5 14.58 0.99 4.69
N ALA A 6 13.46 1.61 4.34
CA ALA A 6 12.90 2.75 5.07
C ALA A 6 12.69 2.47 6.57
N GLY A 7 12.34 1.23 6.92
CA GLY A 7 12.13 0.80 8.30
C GLY A 7 13.40 0.57 9.12
N GLU A 8 14.58 0.59 8.50
CA GLU A 8 15.87 0.54 9.21
C GLU A 8 16.23 1.90 9.83
N LEU A 9 15.54 2.95 9.40
CA LEU A 9 15.73 4.30 9.91
C LEU A 9 14.79 4.59 11.07
N SER A 10 15.29 5.34 12.05
CA SER A 10 14.40 5.96 13.02
C SER A 10 13.42 6.90 12.33
N PRO A 11 12.24 7.23 12.91
CA PRO A 11 11.34 8.21 12.32
C PRO A 11 11.98 9.57 12.07
N HIS A 12 12.93 9.97 12.90
CA HIS A 12 13.72 11.21 12.73
C HIS A 12 14.64 11.11 11.51
N ASP A 13 15.41 10.02 11.41
CA ASP A 13 16.36 9.83 10.30
C ASP A 13 15.62 9.58 8.97
N PHE A 14 14.46 8.93 9.01
CA PHE A 14 13.60 8.81 7.84
C PHE A 14 13.17 10.20 7.33
N ALA A 15 12.79 11.10 8.25
CA ALA A 15 12.40 12.45 7.88
C ALA A 15 13.59 13.27 7.35
N GLU A 16 14.77 13.11 7.93
CA GLU A 16 15.97 13.88 7.57
C GLU A 16 16.61 13.37 6.26
N PHE A 17 16.75 12.05 6.10
CA PHE A 17 17.55 11.48 5.02
C PHE A 17 16.73 10.86 3.89
N ALA A 18 15.60 10.24 4.17
CA ALA A 18 14.80 9.54 3.15
C ALA A 18 13.74 10.45 2.47
N LEU A 19 13.05 11.29 3.23
CA LEU A 19 11.97 12.12 2.67
C LEU A 19 12.43 13.11 1.61
N PRO A 20 13.53 13.88 1.76
CA PRO A 20 13.92 14.85 0.75
C PRO A 20 14.19 14.23 -0.62
N PRO A 21 14.95 13.13 -0.78
CA PRO A 21 15.08 12.46 -2.07
C PRO A 21 13.78 11.89 -2.60
N LEU A 22 12.88 11.34 -1.75
CA LEU A 22 11.58 10.86 -2.19
C LEU A 22 10.71 12.00 -2.76
N GLN A 23 10.70 13.17 -2.12
CA GLN A 23 10.03 14.38 -2.61
C GLN A 23 10.64 14.87 -3.93
N HIS A 24 11.97 14.86 -4.01
CA HIS A 24 12.67 15.26 -5.23
C HIS A 24 12.30 14.35 -6.41
N ILE A 25 12.24 13.05 -6.20
CA ILE A 25 11.89 12.08 -7.26
C ILE A 25 10.47 12.35 -7.78
N VAL A 26 9.47 12.44 -6.91
CA VAL A 26 8.08 12.64 -7.36
C VAL A 26 7.91 13.97 -8.10
N THR A 27 8.54 15.03 -7.60
CA THR A 27 8.49 16.36 -8.22
C THR A 27 9.18 16.35 -9.59
N SER A 28 10.38 15.76 -9.68
CA SER A 28 11.14 15.68 -10.92
C SER A 28 10.45 14.82 -11.99
N VAL A 29 9.83 13.68 -11.58
CA VAL A 29 9.08 12.84 -12.53
C VAL A 29 7.89 13.62 -13.08
N ARG A 30 7.12 14.30 -12.24
CA ARG A 30 5.97 15.12 -12.69
C ARG A 30 6.39 16.24 -13.63
N ALA A 31 7.46 16.95 -13.30
CA ALA A 31 8.00 18.01 -14.14
C ALA A 31 8.40 17.48 -15.52
N ARG A 32 9.15 16.37 -15.57
CA ARG A 32 9.56 15.74 -16.83
C ARG A 32 8.41 15.22 -17.68
N LEU A 33 7.37 14.65 -17.06
CA LEU A 33 6.17 14.26 -17.79
C LEU A 33 5.50 15.47 -18.43
N TRP A 34 5.38 16.57 -17.69
CA TRP A 34 4.82 17.82 -18.19
C TRP A 34 5.66 18.43 -19.35
N GLU A 35 6.96 18.56 -19.17
CA GLU A 35 7.89 19.11 -20.17
C GLU A 35 7.89 18.33 -21.48
N ASN A 36 7.67 17.01 -21.42
CA ASN A 36 7.62 16.14 -22.59
C ASN A 36 6.20 15.90 -23.11
N HIS A 37 5.20 16.66 -22.65
CA HIS A 37 3.79 16.53 -23.04
C HIS A 37 3.23 15.11 -22.85
N LEU A 38 3.74 14.38 -21.85
CA LEU A 38 3.26 13.04 -21.48
C LEU A 38 2.09 13.15 -20.49
N PRO A 39 1.14 12.21 -20.54
CA PRO A 39 0.05 12.19 -19.59
C PRO A 39 0.54 12.01 -18.16
N ALA A 40 -0.11 12.69 -17.22
CA ALA A 40 0.12 12.46 -15.80
C ALA A 40 -0.26 11.02 -15.42
N VAL A 41 0.59 10.34 -14.67
CA VAL A 41 0.36 8.99 -14.16
C VAL A 41 0.38 9.00 -12.64
N PRO A 42 -0.43 8.16 -11.97
CA PRO A 42 -0.36 8.00 -10.52
C PRO A 42 1.02 7.45 -10.10
N LEU A 43 1.60 8.05 -9.06
CA LEU A 43 2.88 7.62 -8.51
C LEU A 43 2.64 6.98 -7.14
N ILE A 44 3.22 5.79 -6.96
CA ILE A 44 3.07 4.98 -5.74
C ILE A 44 4.39 4.99 -4.98
N LEU A 45 4.32 5.28 -3.66
CA LEU A 45 5.43 5.11 -2.74
C LEU A 45 5.20 3.90 -1.85
N PHE A 46 6.15 2.99 -1.81
CA PHE A 46 6.22 1.90 -0.84
C PHE A 46 7.49 2.06 0.01
N ALA A 47 7.32 2.62 1.20
CA ALA A 47 8.39 2.81 2.19
C ALA A 47 8.26 1.69 3.25
N LYS A 48 8.82 0.52 2.95
CA LYS A 48 8.70 -0.68 3.78
C LYS A 48 9.24 -0.43 5.18
N GLY A 49 8.42 -0.72 6.18
CA GLY A 49 8.83 -0.65 7.59
C GLY A 49 8.79 0.76 8.21
N ALA A 50 8.60 1.82 7.44
CA ALA A 50 8.42 3.17 7.96
C ALA A 50 6.99 3.37 8.52
N ASN A 51 6.61 2.55 9.49
CA ASN A 51 5.24 2.34 9.96
C ASN A 51 4.84 3.24 11.14
N ALA A 52 5.74 4.04 11.68
CA ALA A 52 5.39 4.99 12.71
C ALA A 52 4.38 6.05 12.17
N PRO A 53 3.37 6.46 12.96
CA PRO A 53 2.36 7.42 12.50
C PRO A 53 2.96 8.71 11.94
N VAL A 54 4.05 9.20 12.53
CA VAL A 54 4.77 10.39 12.05
C VAL A 54 5.42 10.14 10.68
N SER A 55 6.00 8.96 10.44
CA SER A 55 6.58 8.58 9.16
C SER A 55 5.51 8.42 8.07
N LEU A 56 4.38 7.81 8.41
CA LEU A 56 3.23 7.65 7.51
C LEU A 56 2.62 9.00 7.11
N SER A 57 2.48 9.93 8.07
CA SER A 57 2.01 11.28 7.81
C SER A 57 2.98 12.03 6.91
N ALA A 58 4.28 11.95 7.18
CA ALA A 58 5.32 12.58 6.39
C ALA A 58 5.40 11.99 4.97
N ALA A 59 5.33 10.65 4.82
CA ALA A 59 5.23 9.99 3.52
C ALA A 59 3.98 10.45 2.76
N GLY A 60 2.83 10.61 3.43
CA GLY A 60 1.60 11.14 2.86
C GLY A 60 1.73 12.58 2.34
N ALA A 61 2.66 13.37 2.87
CA ALA A 61 2.91 14.76 2.45
C ALA A 61 3.88 14.88 1.26
N THR A 62 4.57 13.79 0.84
CA THR A 62 5.63 13.84 -0.17
C THR A 62 5.16 14.20 -1.59
N GLY A 63 3.87 14.02 -1.90
CA GLY A 63 3.33 14.29 -3.24
C GLY A 63 3.01 13.03 -4.05
N TYR A 64 3.32 11.82 -3.58
CA TYR A 64 2.84 10.59 -4.19
C TYR A 64 1.32 10.45 -4.07
N ASP A 65 0.68 9.83 -5.04
CA ASP A 65 -0.78 9.65 -5.10
C ASP A 65 -1.24 8.50 -4.21
N VAL A 66 -0.43 7.46 -4.12
CA VAL A 66 -0.73 6.20 -3.42
C VAL A 66 0.38 5.87 -2.44
N LEU A 67 0.01 5.44 -1.24
CA LEU A 67 0.93 4.82 -0.29
C LEU A 67 0.76 3.29 -0.33
N GLY A 68 1.83 2.58 -0.67
CA GLY A 68 1.93 1.15 -0.50
C GLY A 68 2.22 0.81 0.96
N LEU A 69 1.48 -0.15 1.49
CA LEU A 69 1.54 -0.55 2.89
C LEU A 69 2.12 -1.94 3.02
N ASP A 70 3.04 -2.13 3.96
CA ASP A 70 3.43 -3.47 4.34
C ASP A 70 2.37 -4.12 5.28
N TRP A 71 2.53 -5.42 5.52
CA TRP A 71 1.54 -6.21 6.27
C TRP A 71 1.55 -5.96 7.79
N CYS A 72 2.51 -5.20 8.29
CA CYS A 72 2.62 -4.86 9.72
C CYS A 72 1.81 -3.61 10.08
N VAL A 73 1.23 -2.92 9.09
CA VAL A 73 0.48 -1.68 9.28
C VAL A 73 -1.01 -1.96 9.32
N VAL A 74 -1.70 -1.30 10.22
CA VAL A 74 -3.17 -1.28 10.26
C VAL A 74 -3.67 -0.17 9.33
N PRO A 75 -4.49 -0.49 8.30
CA PRO A 75 -4.93 0.50 7.30
C PRO A 75 -5.68 1.71 7.88
N GLU A 76 -6.40 1.54 8.98
CA GLU A 76 -7.11 2.62 9.67
C GLU A 76 -6.14 3.67 10.23
N ASP A 77 -5.01 3.24 10.78
CA ASP A 77 -3.97 4.14 11.31
C ASP A 77 -3.37 4.97 10.17
N VAL A 78 -3.17 4.35 9.00
CA VAL A 78 -2.68 5.06 7.82
C VAL A 78 -3.71 6.05 7.29
N ARG A 79 -4.99 5.69 7.30
CA ARG A 79 -6.07 6.61 6.93
C ARG A 79 -6.11 7.84 7.84
N ALA A 80 -5.87 7.65 9.13
CA ALA A 80 -5.77 8.76 10.10
C ALA A 80 -4.54 9.65 9.82
N ALA A 81 -3.39 9.05 9.53
CA ALA A 81 -2.13 9.76 9.29
C ALA A 81 -2.06 10.44 7.90
N ALA A 82 -2.67 9.82 6.87
CA ALA A 82 -2.63 10.29 5.49
C ALA A 82 -4.03 10.25 4.83
N PRO A 83 -5.01 11.03 5.30
CA PRO A 83 -6.43 10.90 4.92
C PRO A 83 -6.71 11.20 3.45
N ASN A 84 -5.80 11.88 2.76
CA ASN A 84 -5.97 12.32 1.38
C ASN A 84 -5.27 11.42 0.36
N ARG A 85 -4.69 10.28 0.77
CA ARG A 85 -3.98 9.38 -0.13
C ARG A 85 -4.78 8.11 -0.42
N ALA A 86 -4.68 7.63 -1.64
CA ALA A 86 -5.06 6.26 -1.93
C ALA A 86 -4.07 5.30 -1.26
N LEU A 87 -4.53 4.09 -0.92
CA LEU A 87 -3.70 3.09 -0.26
C LEU A 87 -3.57 1.85 -1.15
N GLN A 88 -2.44 1.17 -1.09
CA GLN A 88 -2.22 -0.10 -1.75
C GLN A 88 -1.72 -1.12 -0.73
N GLY A 89 -2.31 -2.29 -0.69
CA GLY A 89 -1.89 -3.38 0.18
C GLY A 89 -3.09 -4.14 0.75
N ASN A 90 -2.91 -4.87 1.87
CA ASN A 90 -1.62 -5.18 2.49
C ASN A 90 -1.67 -6.58 3.13
N LEU A 91 -2.21 -7.57 2.38
CA LEU A 91 -2.26 -8.93 2.90
C LEU A 91 -0.84 -9.43 3.20
N ASP A 92 -0.67 -10.07 4.36
CA ASP A 92 0.58 -10.77 4.68
C ASP A 92 0.89 -11.85 3.62
N PRO A 93 2.03 -11.77 2.91
CA PRO A 93 2.39 -12.75 1.90
C PRO A 93 2.44 -14.19 2.43
N ASN A 94 2.72 -14.39 3.71
CA ASN A 94 2.76 -15.71 4.31
C ASN A 94 1.38 -16.39 4.35
N ARG A 95 0.28 -15.65 4.21
CA ARG A 95 -1.06 -16.23 4.08
C ARG A 95 -1.18 -17.13 2.85
N LEU A 96 -0.37 -16.91 1.82
CA LEU A 96 -0.37 -17.73 0.61
C LEU A 96 0.11 -19.18 0.85
N TYR A 97 0.85 -19.42 1.95
CA TYR A 97 1.25 -20.78 2.34
C TYR A 97 0.23 -21.50 3.22
N GLY A 98 -0.80 -20.81 3.68
CA GLY A 98 -1.81 -21.36 4.59
C GLY A 98 -2.95 -22.12 3.90
N GLY A 99 -2.90 -22.29 2.57
CA GLY A 99 -3.97 -22.89 1.78
C GLY A 99 -5.17 -21.97 1.58
N ARG A 100 -6.15 -22.45 0.81
CA ARG A 100 -7.27 -21.65 0.30
C ARG A 100 -8.11 -20.99 1.38
N GLU A 101 -8.35 -21.66 2.49
CA GLU A 101 -9.14 -21.11 3.60
C GLU A 101 -8.42 -19.92 4.27
N ALA A 102 -7.12 -20.05 4.52
CA ALA A 102 -6.33 -18.99 5.13
C ALA A 102 -6.23 -17.75 4.20
N ILE A 103 -6.10 -17.99 2.90
CA ILE A 103 -6.08 -16.94 1.87
C ILE A 103 -7.45 -16.23 1.83
N GLU A 104 -8.54 -16.99 1.74
CA GLU A 104 -9.89 -16.43 1.66
C GLU A 104 -10.25 -15.62 2.91
N ASN A 105 -9.95 -16.11 4.10
CA ASN A 105 -10.18 -15.41 5.35
C ASN A 105 -9.33 -14.14 5.44
N GLY A 106 -8.06 -14.21 5.03
CA GLY A 106 -7.18 -13.03 5.00
C GLY A 106 -7.68 -11.96 4.03
N VAL A 107 -8.10 -12.34 2.83
CA VAL A 107 -8.66 -11.38 1.84
C VAL A 107 -9.97 -10.80 2.33
N ARG A 108 -10.85 -11.59 2.94
CA ARG A 108 -12.11 -11.10 3.50
C ARG A 108 -11.86 -10.03 4.56
N GLN A 109 -10.95 -10.32 5.50
CA GLN A 109 -10.55 -9.38 6.53
C GLN A 109 -9.94 -8.10 5.93
N MET A 110 -9.01 -8.23 4.99
CA MET A 110 -8.40 -7.10 4.29
C MET A 110 -9.46 -6.21 3.62
N CYS A 111 -10.40 -6.80 2.87
CA CYS A 111 -11.48 -6.07 2.24
C CYS A 111 -12.36 -5.33 3.26
N ALA A 112 -12.66 -5.96 4.40
CA ALA A 112 -13.43 -5.33 5.46
C ALA A 112 -12.70 -4.13 6.06
N THR A 113 -11.42 -4.30 6.40
CA THR A 113 -10.57 -3.26 7.00
C THR A 113 -10.42 -2.04 6.10
N PHE A 114 -10.16 -2.23 4.80
CA PHE A 114 -10.04 -1.09 3.88
C PHE A 114 -11.38 -0.38 3.58
N ARG A 115 -12.51 -1.02 3.88
CA ARG A 115 -13.85 -0.44 3.75
C ARG A 115 -14.38 0.15 5.06
N ALA A 116 -13.73 -0.12 6.19
CA ALA A 116 -14.15 0.41 7.48
C ALA A 116 -14.10 1.93 7.48
N GLY A 117 -15.14 2.55 8.03
CA GLY A 117 -15.27 4.00 8.14
C GLY A 117 -16.44 4.58 7.34
N ASN A 118 -16.97 5.70 7.83
CA ASN A 118 -18.14 6.39 7.24
C ASN A 118 -17.80 7.28 6.03
N ALA A 119 -16.53 7.44 5.69
CA ALA A 119 -16.11 8.18 4.51
C ALA A 119 -15.95 7.25 3.30
N PRO A 120 -16.33 7.68 2.09
CA PRO A 120 -16.08 6.87 0.90
C PRO A 120 -14.57 6.59 0.81
N PRO A 121 -14.19 5.33 0.55
CA PRO A 121 -12.77 4.97 0.46
C PRO A 121 -12.12 5.80 -0.64
N LYS A 122 -11.12 6.58 -0.29
CA LYS A 122 -10.31 7.37 -1.23
C LYS A 122 -9.35 6.47 -1.99
N GLY A 123 -9.88 5.57 -2.80
CA GLY A 123 -9.10 4.65 -3.60
C GLY A 123 -8.34 3.62 -2.75
N TRP A 124 -8.47 2.36 -3.14
CA TRP A 124 -7.70 1.26 -2.61
C TRP A 124 -7.32 0.30 -3.74
N ILE A 125 -6.07 -0.12 -3.74
CA ILE A 125 -5.52 -1.11 -4.65
C ILE A 125 -5.21 -2.35 -3.80
N ALA A 126 -5.97 -3.43 -4.00
CA ALA A 126 -5.71 -4.69 -3.32
C ALA A 126 -4.35 -5.25 -3.73
N ASN A 127 -3.51 -5.53 -2.77
CA ASN A 127 -2.19 -6.10 -2.98
C ASN A 127 -1.75 -6.89 -1.73
N LEU A 128 -0.67 -7.63 -1.89
CA LEU A 128 0.10 -8.13 -0.76
C LEU A 128 0.88 -6.97 -0.12
N GLY A 129 1.23 -7.11 1.15
CA GLY A 129 2.07 -6.16 1.86
C GLY A 129 3.57 -6.27 1.53
N HIS A 130 3.94 -7.18 0.64
CA HIS A 130 5.28 -7.37 0.07
C HIS A 130 5.17 -8.21 -1.21
N GLY A 131 6.29 -8.35 -1.95
CA GLY A 131 6.37 -9.31 -3.04
C GLY A 131 6.19 -10.76 -2.57
N ILE A 132 5.69 -11.61 -3.45
CA ILE A 132 5.61 -13.05 -3.21
C ILE A 132 7.01 -13.65 -3.12
N THR A 133 7.15 -14.71 -2.33
CA THR A 133 8.38 -15.49 -2.27
C THR A 133 8.36 -16.64 -3.30
N PRO A 134 9.51 -17.13 -3.76
CA PRO A 134 9.58 -18.13 -4.84
C PRO A 134 8.87 -19.46 -4.55
N GLY A 135 8.58 -19.77 -3.28
CA GLY A 135 7.90 -21.02 -2.89
C GLY A 135 6.37 -20.95 -2.92
N VAL A 136 5.76 -19.83 -3.28
CA VAL A 136 4.30 -19.70 -3.37
C VAL A 136 3.78 -20.46 -4.59
N ASP A 137 2.77 -21.32 -4.37
CA ASP A 137 2.08 -22.01 -5.46
C ASP A 137 1.31 -20.98 -6.33
N PRO A 138 1.50 -20.99 -7.66
CA PRO A 138 0.74 -20.11 -8.57
C PRO A 138 -0.79 -20.26 -8.45
N ASP A 139 -1.29 -21.45 -8.08
CA ASP A 139 -2.72 -21.68 -7.89
C ASP A 139 -3.25 -21.00 -6.61
N ASP A 140 -2.45 -20.91 -5.56
CA ASP A 140 -2.78 -20.15 -4.35
C ASP A 140 -2.78 -18.64 -4.62
N LEU A 141 -1.85 -18.15 -5.43
CA LEU A 141 -1.87 -16.78 -5.88
C LEU A 141 -3.10 -16.47 -6.77
N ARG A 142 -3.46 -17.40 -7.67
CA ARG A 142 -4.69 -17.28 -8.46
C ARG A 142 -5.93 -17.23 -7.56
N TRP A 143 -5.96 -18.04 -6.51
CA TRP A 143 -7.04 -18.04 -5.53
C TRP A 143 -7.13 -16.69 -4.78
N PHE A 144 -5.99 -16.10 -4.42
CA PHE A 144 -5.97 -14.74 -3.87
C PHE A 144 -6.70 -13.74 -4.76
N PHE A 145 -6.39 -13.70 -6.06
CA PHE A 145 -7.07 -12.80 -6.99
C PHE A 145 -8.57 -13.07 -7.09
N GLN A 146 -8.97 -14.35 -7.14
CA GLN A 146 -10.39 -14.72 -7.16
C GLN A 146 -11.13 -14.24 -5.90
N CYS A 147 -10.52 -14.39 -4.73
CA CYS A 147 -11.06 -13.89 -3.48
C CYS A 147 -11.14 -12.35 -3.46
N VAL A 148 -10.11 -11.65 -3.96
CA VAL A 148 -10.15 -10.19 -4.09
C VAL A 148 -11.34 -9.76 -4.95
N HIS A 149 -11.53 -10.35 -6.13
CA HIS A 149 -12.69 -10.05 -6.99
C HIS A 149 -14.02 -10.33 -6.28
N LYS A 150 -14.13 -11.47 -5.59
CA LYS A 150 -15.34 -11.87 -4.85
C LYS A 150 -15.70 -10.88 -3.74
N TYR A 151 -14.72 -10.49 -2.92
CA TYR A 151 -14.97 -9.70 -1.70
C TYR A 151 -14.79 -8.19 -1.86
N SER A 152 -14.16 -7.72 -2.95
CA SER A 152 -14.04 -6.28 -3.24
C SER A 152 -15.23 -5.73 -4.02
N ALA A 153 -16.12 -6.55 -4.58
CA ALA A 153 -17.28 -6.10 -5.32
C ALA A 153 -18.21 -5.24 -4.45
N ARG A 154 -18.79 -4.20 -5.05
CA ARG A 154 -19.75 -3.33 -4.35
C ARG A 154 -21.00 -4.13 -3.98
N GLY A 155 -21.45 -3.98 -2.72
CA GLY A 155 -22.64 -4.67 -2.20
C GLY A 155 -22.37 -6.04 -1.60
N VAL A 156 -21.17 -6.56 -1.67
CA VAL A 156 -20.78 -7.77 -0.93
C VAL A 156 -20.38 -7.36 0.48
N VAL A 157 -21.09 -7.92 1.48
CA VAL A 157 -20.66 -7.84 2.89
C VAL A 157 -19.57 -8.89 3.07
N PRO A 158 -18.35 -8.51 3.46
CA PRO A 158 -17.24 -9.45 3.61
C PRO A 158 -17.41 -10.45 4.76
#